data_9f8671551b6faf2158fc02b005aa6bba
#
_entry.id   9f8671551b6faf2158fc02b005aa6bba
#
_cell.length_a   1.000
_cell.length_b   1.000
_cell.length_c   1.000
_cell.angle_alpha   90.00
_cell.angle_beta   90.00
_cell.angle_gamma   90.00
#
_symmetry.space_group_name_H-M   'P 1'
#
loop_
_entity.id
_entity.type
_entity.pdbx_description
1 polymer ?
#
loop_
_entity_poly.entity_id
_entity_poly.type
_entity_poly.pdbx_seq_one_letter_code
_entity_poly.pdbx_strand_id
1 'polypeptide(L)'
;MDPYAWTWNEETIVLVAGLAVGCGISVKRLGARRLQVACFALALGLILAFGVSPLHAISVHYLLWIHLLQNVVLAEWVPFLLVVSLPATLAAALVRPRWMQRLTHPAVALPLWLANYAVWHVPAVYDAALRREHTLLHLEHLTYLATGVLVWWPVLQDVPRRLAAGARALYVFGAFVLAAPIGLVLALVQSPAYSVYEHAPMRLWGLSSLADQQLGGVTMAGEQAVVFFAVFVFWFLRFLAEQEHAPDDESQGVGPSGQTSVKNKPGSGQKA
;
A
#
# COMPACT_ATOMS: atom_id res chain seq x y z
N MET A 1 -13.70 17.82 26.31
CA MET A 1 -13.84 18.29 24.92
C MET A 1 -15.12 17.70 24.34
N ASP A 2 -15.78 18.41 23.43
CA ASP A 2 -16.91 17.84 22.69
C ASP A 2 -16.37 16.83 21.67
N PRO A 3 -16.76 15.53 21.70
CA PRO A 3 -16.28 14.53 20.76
C PRO A 3 -16.73 14.80 19.32
N TYR A 4 -17.76 15.59 19.13
CA TYR A 4 -18.32 15.91 17.82
C TYR A 4 -17.89 17.28 17.29
N ALA A 5 -16.95 17.95 17.95
CA ALA A 5 -16.39 19.21 17.47
C ALA A 5 -15.54 19.01 16.21
N TRP A 6 -15.63 19.96 15.29
CA TRP A 6 -14.72 20.04 14.17
C TRP A 6 -13.36 20.58 14.63
N THR A 7 -12.31 19.88 14.27
CA THR A 7 -10.93 20.26 14.59
C THR A 7 -10.28 20.78 13.32
N TRP A 8 -9.99 22.08 13.26
CA TRP A 8 -9.29 22.68 12.12
C TRP A 8 -7.78 22.50 12.30
N ASN A 9 -7.32 21.27 12.05
CA ASN A 9 -5.89 20.96 12.11
C ASN A 9 -5.16 21.67 10.96
N GLU A 10 -4.37 22.70 11.30
CA GLU A 10 -3.66 23.55 10.34
C GLU A 10 -2.72 22.73 9.44
N GLU A 11 -2.05 21.72 9.99
CA GLU A 11 -1.12 20.87 9.23
C GLU A 11 -1.85 20.03 8.17
N THR A 12 -3.01 19.48 8.51
CA THR A 12 -3.86 18.77 7.54
C THR A 12 -4.27 19.71 6.40
N ILE A 13 -4.67 20.94 6.73
CA ILE A 13 -5.09 21.93 5.73
C ILE A 13 -3.92 22.31 4.83
N VAL A 14 -2.73 22.56 5.40
CA VAL A 14 -1.52 22.88 4.64
C VAL A 14 -1.09 21.71 3.75
N LEU A 15 -1.11 20.48 4.26
CA LEU A 15 -0.81 19.27 3.48
C LEU A 15 -1.77 19.13 2.29
N VAL A 16 -3.08 19.23 2.54
CA VAL A 16 -4.09 19.10 1.49
C VAL A 16 -3.97 20.22 0.47
N ALA A 17 -3.75 21.47 0.90
CA ALA A 17 -3.56 22.59 0.00
C ALA A 17 -2.31 22.40 -0.87
N GLY A 18 -1.19 21.98 -0.30
CA GLY A 18 0.05 21.68 -1.03
C GLY A 18 -0.13 20.58 -2.07
N LEU A 19 -0.78 19.47 -1.69
CA LEU A 19 -1.10 18.38 -2.59
C LEU A 19 -2.06 18.83 -3.70
N ALA A 20 -3.10 19.61 -3.39
CA ALA A 20 -4.06 20.13 -4.36
C ALA A 20 -3.41 21.04 -5.41
N VAL A 21 -2.50 21.92 -4.98
CA VAL A 21 -1.71 22.75 -5.89
C VAL A 21 -0.82 21.90 -6.79
N GLY A 22 -0.12 20.90 -6.23
CA GLY A 22 0.69 19.95 -6.99
C GLY A 22 -0.11 19.20 -8.05
N CYS A 23 -1.33 18.75 -7.70
CA CYS A 23 -2.25 18.11 -8.63
C CYS A 23 -2.72 19.07 -9.73
N GLY A 24 -3.13 20.29 -9.35
CA GLY A 24 -3.57 21.30 -10.33
C GLY A 24 -2.50 21.60 -11.38
N ILE A 25 -1.23 21.68 -10.96
CA ILE A 25 -0.09 21.84 -11.87
C ILE A 25 0.06 20.58 -12.75
N SER A 26 -0.06 19.38 -12.18
CA SER A 26 0.07 18.11 -12.90
C SER A 26 -1.02 17.93 -13.95
N VAL A 27 -2.28 18.25 -13.61
CA VAL A 27 -3.41 18.20 -14.55
C VAL A 27 -3.19 19.14 -15.74
N LYS A 28 -2.80 20.39 -15.46
CA LYS A 28 -2.59 21.40 -16.51
C LYS A 28 -1.38 21.11 -17.40
N ARG A 29 -0.28 20.60 -16.84
CA ARG A 29 0.99 20.43 -17.56
C ARG A 29 1.22 19.02 -18.11
N LEU A 30 0.65 17.99 -17.46
CA LEU A 30 0.97 16.59 -17.75
C LEU A 30 -0.22 15.78 -18.29
N GLY A 31 -1.40 16.40 -18.42
CA GLY A 31 -2.57 15.78 -19.05
C GLY A 31 -3.13 14.59 -18.24
N ALA A 32 -3.38 14.77 -16.94
CA ALA A 32 -3.93 13.71 -16.09
C ALA A 32 -5.30 13.23 -16.60
N ARG A 33 -5.54 11.92 -16.54
CA ARG A 33 -6.81 11.29 -16.90
C ARG A 33 -7.88 11.58 -15.84
N ARG A 34 -9.16 11.56 -16.22
CA ARG A 34 -10.29 11.80 -15.28
C ARG A 34 -10.24 10.87 -14.07
N LEU A 35 -9.92 9.58 -14.27
CA LEU A 35 -9.77 8.62 -13.16
C LEU A 35 -8.65 9.03 -12.19
N GLN A 36 -7.50 9.50 -12.70
CA GLN A 36 -6.40 9.95 -11.86
C GLN A 36 -6.80 11.15 -11.01
N VAL A 37 -7.53 12.11 -11.59
CA VAL A 37 -8.07 13.26 -10.85
C VAL A 37 -9.08 12.82 -9.80
N ALA A 38 -9.97 11.87 -10.11
CA ALA A 38 -10.95 11.34 -9.17
C ALA A 38 -10.27 10.60 -7.99
N CYS A 39 -9.29 9.73 -8.27
CA CYS A 39 -8.51 9.06 -7.22
C CYS A 39 -7.80 10.07 -6.32
N PHE A 40 -7.20 11.09 -6.91
CA PHE A 40 -6.54 12.15 -6.15
C PHE A 40 -7.52 12.93 -5.27
N ALA A 41 -8.67 13.34 -5.82
CA ALA A 41 -9.71 14.06 -5.07
C ALA A 41 -10.24 13.21 -3.91
N LEU A 42 -10.43 11.90 -4.12
CA LEU A 42 -10.85 10.96 -3.08
C LEU A 42 -9.77 10.85 -1.98
N ALA A 43 -8.50 10.76 -2.34
CA ALA A 43 -7.39 10.74 -1.37
C ALA A 43 -7.40 12.00 -0.49
N LEU A 44 -7.56 13.19 -1.10
CA LEU A 44 -7.67 14.45 -0.35
C LEU A 44 -8.90 14.48 0.55
N GLY A 45 -10.05 13.99 0.05
CA GLY A 45 -11.28 13.89 0.82
C GLY A 45 -11.13 13.01 2.06
N LEU A 46 -10.43 11.89 1.94
CA LEU A 46 -10.14 11.00 3.07
C LEU A 46 -9.18 11.66 4.09
N ILE A 47 -8.13 12.33 3.63
CA ILE A 47 -7.23 13.08 4.53
C ILE A 47 -8.01 14.16 5.31
N LEU A 48 -8.88 14.91 4.62
CA LEU A 48 -9.72 15.91 5.27
C LEU A 48 -10.72 15.29 6.24
N ALA A 49 -11.38 14.17 5.84
CA ALA A 49 -12.36 13.50 6.69
C ALA A 49 -11.76 13.07 8.03
N PHE A 50 -10.55 12.55 8.04
CA PHE A 50 -9.88 12.12 9.27
C PHE A 50 -9.04 13.21 9.96
N GLY A 51 -8.68 14.28 9.27
CA GLY A 51 -7.83 15.33 9.84
C GLY A 51 -8.57 16.54 10.39
N VAL A 52 -9.79 16.84 9.89
CA VAL A 52 -10.51 18.06 10.32
C VAL A 52 -11.93 17.81 10.82
N SER A 53 -12.51 16.63 10.56
CA SER A 53 -13.86 16.30 11.01
C SER A 53 -13.89 15.83 12.48
N PRO A 54 -15.06 15.64 13.08
CA PRO A 54 -15.19 15.04 14.42
C PRO A 54 -14.52 13.68 14.56
N LEU A 55 -14.28 12.95 13.46
CA LEU A 55 -13.54 11.68 13.50
C LEU A 55 -12.14 11.85 14.07
N HIS A 56 -11.48 12.98 13.83
CA HIS A 56 -10.17 13.27 14.43
C HIS A 56 -10.25 13.36 15.96
N ALA A 57 -11.17 14.15 16.50
CA ALA A 57 -11.33 14.26 17.95
C ALA A 57 -11.70 12.90 18.59
N ILE A 58 -12.60 12.14 17.94
CA ILE A 58 -13.01 10.82 18.41
C ILE A 58 -11.82 9.85 18.38
N SER A 59 -11.03 9.84 17.32
CA SER A 59 -9.88 8.93 17.15
C SER A 59 -8.79 9.20 18.20
N VAL A 60 -8.48 10.45 18.48
CA VAL A 60 -7.37 10.81 19.35
C VAL A 60 -7.72 10.65 20.83
N HIS A 61 -8.97 11.00 21.22
CA HIS A 61 -9.30 11.15 22.65
C HIS A 61 -10.29 10.12 23.20
N TYR A 62 -11.01 9.38 22.32
CA TYR A 62 -12.14 8.58 22.80
C TYR A 62 -12.13 7.12 22.36
N LEU A 63 -11.89 6.82 21.07
CA LEU A 63 -12.07 5.48 20.52
C LEU A 63 -10.86 5.01 19.71
N LEU A 64 -10.25 3.94 20.19
CA LEU A 64 -9.13 3.26 19.53
C LEU A 64 -9.51 2.76 18.15
N TRP A 65 -10.70 2.16 17.95
CA TRP A 65 -11.07 1.60 16.67
C TRP A 65 -11.18 2.65 15.54
N ILE A 66 -11.60 3.88 15.88
CA ILE A 66 -11.60 5.01 14.92
C ILE A 66 -10.17 5.44 14.61
N HIS A 67 -9.26 5.41 15.59
CA HIS A 67 -7.85 5.72 15.36
C HIS A 67 -7.19 4.64 14.49
N LEU A 68 -7.43 3.36 14.75
CA LEU A 68 -6.91 2.27 13.92
C LEU A 68 -7.46 2.33 12.49
N LEU A 69 -8.74 2.68 12.32
CA LEU A 69 -9.31 2.94 11.00
C LEU A 69 -8.63 4.13 10.31
N GLN A 70 -8.38 5.23 11.03
CA GLN A 70 -7.62 6.38 10.51
C GLN A 70 -6.22 5.95 10.05
N ASN A 71 -5.51 5.17 10.86
CA ASN A 71 -4.17 4.69 10.54
C ASN A 71 -4.16 3.81 9.29
N VAL A 72 -5.12 2.89 9.14
CA VAL A 72 -5.29 2.09 7.92
C VAL A 72 -5.56 2.95 6.70
N VAL A 73 -6.47 3.92 6.81
CA VAL A 73 -6.77 4.84 5.71
C VAL A 73 -5.53 5.62 5.28
N LEU A 74 -4.72 6.10 6.24
CA LEU A 74 -3.49 6.85 5.94
C LEU A 74 -2.32 5.97 5.50
N ALA A 75 -2.26 4.71 5.95
CA ALA A 75 -1.17 3.79 5.58
C ALA A 75 -1.42 3.02 4.27
N GLU A 76 -2.69 2.89 3.85
CA GLU A 76 -3.07 1.99 2.77
C GLU A 76 -3.93 2.66 1.71
N TRP A 77 -5.12 3.20 2.04
CA TRP A 77 -6.07 3.73 1.06
C TRP A 77 -5.61 5.02 0.40
N VAL A 78 -5.23 5.99 1.22
CA VAL A 78 -4.74 7.28 0.71
C VAL A 78 -3.48 7.09 -0.14
N PRO A 79 -2.44 6.35 0.31
CA PRO A 79 -1.27 6.07 -0.51
C PRO A 79 -1.59 5.32 -1.81
N PHE A 80 -2.47 4.32 -1.78
CA PHE A 80 -2.93 3.61 -2.98
C PHE A 80 -3.50 4.59 -4.00
N LEU A 81 -4.45 5.42 -3.56
CA LEU A 81 -5.11 6.41 -4.42
C LEU A 81 -4.13 7.45 -4.96
N LEU A 82 -3.19 7.93 -4.12
CA LEU A 82 -2.16 8.86 -4.54
C LEU A 82 -1.25 8.26 -5.61
N VAL A 83 -0.80 7.02 -5.43
CA VAL A 83 0.08 6.35 -6.40
C VAL A 83 -0.66 6.06 -7.72
N VAL A 84 -1.93 5.62 -7.68
CA VAL A 84 -2.78 5.46 -8.89
C VAL A 84 -2.99 6.78 -9.62
N SER A 85 -3.10 7.87 -8.86
CA SER A 85 -3.37 9.20 -9.43
C SER A 85 -2.20 9.79 -10.22
N LEU A 86 -0.98 9.26 -10.05
CA LEU A 86 0.23 9.84 -10.68
C LEU A 86 0.22 9.60 -12.21
N PRO A 87 0.36 10.65 -13.03
CA PRO A 87 0.73 10.49 -14.44
C PRO A 87 2.11 9.84 -14.58
N ALA A 88 2.29 8.99 -15.59
CA ALA A 88 3.55 8.26 -15.80
C ALA A 88 4.80 9.16 -15.86
N THR A 89 4.65 10.35 -16.44
CA THR A 89 5.74 11.36 -16.52
C THR A 89 6.14 11.87 -15.14
N LEU A 90 5.15 12.10 -14.25
CA LEU A 90 5.41 12.55 -12.88
C LEU A 90 6.01 11.40 -12.06
N ALA A 91 5.46 10.20 -12.16
CA ALA A 91 6.01 9.01 -11.50
C ALA A 91 7.48 8.79 -11.89
N ALA A 92 7.81 8.88 -13.18
CA ALA A 92 9.19 8.77 -13.67
C ALA A 92 10.09 9.90 -13.12
N ALA A 93 9.58 11.13 -13.00
CA ALA A 93 10.33 12.24 -12.44
C ALA A 93 10.63 12.06 -10.95
N LEU A 94 9.66 11.57 -10.18
CA LEU A 94 9.81 11.34 -8.74
C LEU A 94 10.87 10.28 -8.42
N VAL A 95 11.04 9.26 -9.26
CA VAL A 95 12.03 8.18 -9.04
C VAL A 95 13.36 8.41 -9.76
N ARG A 96 13.63 9.60 -10.30
CA ARG A 96 14.95 9.93 -10.87
C ARG A 96 16.10 9.84 -9.86
N PRO A 97 15.97 10.32 -8.60
CA PRO A 97 17.03 10.19 -7.61
C PRO A 97 17.30 8.74 -7.23
N ARG A 98 18.56 8.34 -7.13
CA ARG A 98 18.97 6.96 -6.78
C ARG A 98 18.42 6.49 -5.43
N TRP A 99 18.27 7.40 -4.47
CA TRP A 99 17.69 7.05 -3.16
C TRP A 99 16.21 6.68 -3.27
N MET A 100 15.40 7.38 -4.12
CA MET A 100 14.01 7.00 -4.37
C MET A 100 13.90 5.65 -5.08
N GLN A 101 14.81 5.35 -6.04
CA GLN A 101 14.85 4.03 -6.68
C GLN A 101 15.13 2.89 -5.70
N ARG A 102 15.90 3.16 -4.62
CA ARG A 102 16.15 2.20 -3.55
C ARG A 102 14.93 2.05 -2.63
N LEU A 103 14.33 3.16 -2.20
CA LEU A 103 13.16 3.15 -1.33
C LEU A 103 11.94 2.48 -1.98
N THR A 104 11.73 2.69 -3.30
CA THR A 104 10.64 2.04 -4.05
C THR A 104 10.96 0.60 -4.48
N HIS A 105 12.12 0.05 -4.11
CA HIS A 105 12.43 -1.35 -4.36
C HIS A 105 11.60 -2.26 -3.45
N PRO A 106 10.94 -3.33 -3.97
CA PRO A 106 10.06 -4.20 -3.18
C PRO A 106 10.71 -4.73 -1.89
N ALA A 107 11.98 -5.16 -1.95
CA ALA A 107 12.73 -5.67 -0.81
C ALA A 107 13.10 -4.59 0.23
N VAL A 108 12.85 -3.31 -0.03
CA VAL A 108 13.05 -2.19 0.89
C VAL A 108 11.71 -1.62 1.33
N ALA A 109 10.80 -1.39 0.39
CA ALA A 109 9.52 -0.77 0.63
C ALA A 109 8.65 -1.59 1.61
N LEU A 110 8.56 -2.91 1.39
CA LEU A 110 7.75 -3.78 2.25
C LEU A 110 8.31 -3.89 3.69
N PRO A 111 9.60 -4.20 3.93
CA PRO A 111 10.12 -4.21 5.29
C PRO A 111 10.03 -2.85 5.99
N LEU A 112 10.21 -1.75 5.27
CA LEU A 112 10.11 -0.41 5.83
C LEU A 112 8.67 -0.10 6.28
N TRP A 113 7.68 -0.44 5.46
CA TRP A 113 6.26 -0.28 5.79
C TRP A 113 5.87 -1.17 6.98
N LEU A 114 6.27 -2.44 6.99
CA LEU A 114 6.02 -3.36 8.11
C LEU A 114 6.69 -2.90 9.40
N ALA A 115 7.94 -2.44 9.34
CA ALA A 115 8.65 -1.92 10.50
C ALA A 115 7.96 -0.67 11.08
N ASN A 116 7.56 0.25 10.20
CA ASN A 116 6.79 1.43 10.61
C ASN A 116 5.47 1.03 11.28
N TYR A 117 4.75 0.07 10.69
CA TYR A 117 3.52 -0.47 11.26
C TYR A 117 3.75 -1.07 12.65
N ALA A 118 4.76 -1.93 12.79
CA ALA A 118 5.09 -2.58 14.06
C ALA A 118 5.52 -1.58 15.14
N VAL A 119 6.34 -0.58 14.80
CA VAL A 119 6.85 0.42 15.76
C VAL A 119 5.71 1.23 16.36
N TRP A 120 4.78 1.72 15.52
CA TRP A 120 3.66 2.53 16.01
C TRP A 120 2.64 1.71 16.82
N HIS A 121 2.58 0.38 16.66
CA HIS A 121 1.72 -0.48 17.48
C HIS A 121 2.34 -0.94 18.80
N VAL A 122 3.60 -0.57 19.10
CA VAL A 122 4.18 -0.78 20.44
C VAL A 122 3.43 0.09 21.45
N PRO A 123 2.82 -0.47 22.52
CA PRO A 123 1.94 0.30 23.43
C PRO A 123 2.56 1.59 23.98
N ALA A 124 3.83 1.53 24.38
CA ALA A 124 4.52 2.72 24.92
C ALA A 124 4.71 3.82 23.86
N VAL A 125 4.96 3.44 22.59
CA VAL A 125 5.13 4.38 21.47
C VAL A 125 3.77 4.97 21.08
N TYR A 126 2.76 4.14 20.99
CA TYR A 126 1.39 4.52 20.68
C TYR A 126 0.84 5.53 21.69
N ASP A 127 0.92 5.19 22.99
CA ASP A 127 0.51 6.09 24.07
C ASP A 127 1.32 7.41 24.07
N ALA A 128 2.62 7.36 23.74
CA ALA A 128 3.44 8.56 23.64
C ALA A 128 3.02 9.45 22.45
N ALA A 129 2.60 8.86 21.32
CA ALA A 129 2.10 9.60 20.18
C ALA A 129 0.84 10.38 20.53
N LEU A 130 -0.14 9.72 21.16
CA LEU A 130 -1.38 10.33 21.57
C LEU A 130 -1.22 11.43 22.66
N ARG A 131 -0.23 11.28 23.55
CA ARG A 131 0.08 12.33 24.55
C ARG A 131 0.84 13.52 23.97
N ARG A 132 1.42 13.38 22.76
CA ARG A 132 2.20 14.42 22.07
C ARG A 132 1.63 14.68 20.68
N GLU A 133 0.37 15.05 20.63
CA GLU A 133 -0.42 15.22 19.40
C GLU A 133 0.27 16.10 18.36
N HIS A 134 0.82 17.23 18.76
CA HIS A 134 1.47 18.19 17.86
C HIS A 134 2.86 17.75 17.33
N THR A 135 3.37 16.58 17.73
CA THR A 135 4.70 16.12 17.29
C THR A 135 4.69 14.66 16.88
N LEU A 136 4.54 13.74 17.85
CA LEU A 136 4.66 12.30 17.56
C LEU A 136 3.46 11.76 16.77
N LEU A 137 2.25 12.24 17.02
CA LEU A 137 1.07 11.83 16.27
C LEU A 137 1.16 12.29 14.80
N HIS A 138 1.64 13.50 14.56
CA HIS A 138 1.88 13.97 13.20
C HIS A 138 3.00 13.19 12.49
N LEU A 139 4.04 12.81 13.23
CA LEU A 139 5.10 11.94 12.71
C LEU A 139 4.56 10.55 12.38
N GLU A 140 3.69 9.99 13.21
CA GLU A 140 2.98 8.74 12.94
C GLU A 140 2.23 8.81 11.61
N HIS A 141 1.33 9.77 11.46
CA HIS A 141 0.53 9.94 10.24
C HIS A 141 1.39 10.18 9.00
N LEU A 142 2.43 11.02 9.11
CA LEU A 142 3.33 11.29 8.01
C LEU A 142 4.13 10.04 7.58
N THR A 143 4.61 9.26 8.54
CA THR A 143 5.36 8.03 8.25
C THR A 143 4.45 6.93 7.70
N TYR A 144 3.20 6.81 8.14
CA TYR A 144 2.21 5.93 7.52
C TYR A 144 1.96 6.30 6.07
N LEU A 145 1.70 7.57 5.79
CA LEU A 145 1.49 8.05 4.43
C LEU A 145 2.71 7.78 3.54
N ALA A 146 3.90 8.13 4.02
CA ALA A 146 5.14 7.98 3.26
C ALA A 146 5.47 6.51 2.97
N THR A 147 5.43 5.63 3.98
CA THR A 147 5.72 4.20 3.82
C THR A 147 4.63 3.49 3.03
N GLY A 148 3.37 3.94 3.15
CA GLY A 148 2.24 3.50 2.34
C GLY A 148 2.44 3.81 0.85
N VAL A 149 2.91 5.00 0.50
CA VAL A 149 3.28 5.32 -0.90
C VAL A 149 4.39 4.39 -1.39
N LEU A 150 5.38 4.09 -0.56
CA LEU A 150 6.48 3.19 -0.93
C LEU A 150 6.02 1.76 -1.16
N VAL A 151 5.14 1.20 -0.29
CA VAL A 151 4.66 -0.19 -0.44
C VAL A 151 3.77 -0.37 -1.66
N TRP A 152 2.95 0.62 -2.01
CA TRP A 152 2.11 0.57 -3.20
C TRP A 152 2.85 0.85 -4.51
N TRP A 153 4.02 1.52 -4.44
CA TRP A 153 4.78 1.89 -5.65
C TRP A 153 5.10 0.71 -6.57
N PRO A 154 5.74 -0.39 -6.15
CA PRO A 154 6.09 -1.51 -7.01
C PRO A 154 4.86 -2.28 -7.54
N VAL A 155 3.71 -2.13 -6.89
CA VAL A 155 2.46 -2.77 -7.31
C VAL A 155 1.78 -1.99 -8.44
N LEU A 156 1.82 -0.66 -8.38
CA LEU A 156 1.00 0.22 -9.21
C LEU A 156 1.78 0.97 -10.29
N GLN A 157 3.10 1.11 -10.14
CA GLN A 157 3.95 1.84 -11.09
C GLN A 157 4.93 0.90 -11.80
N ASP A 158 5.23 1.23 -13.07
CA ASP A 158 6.19 0.48 -13.89
C ASP A 158 7.61 1.10 -13.83
N VAL A 159 7.79 2.17 -13.09
CA VAL A 159 9.05 2.90 -12.93
C VAL A 159 9.49 2.90 -11.47
N PRO A 160 10.76 2.80 -11.17
CA PRO A 160 11.93 2.60 -12.04
C PRO A 160 12.06 1.16 -12.55
N ARG A 161 11.21 0.23 -12.07
CA ARG A 161 11.20 -1.21 -12.42
C ARG A 161 9.79 -1.70 -12.59
N ARG A 162 9.54 -2.37 -13.69
CA ARG A 162 8.29 -3.09 -13.91
C ARG A 162 8.40 -4.49 -13.28
N LEU A 163 7.50 -4.81 -12.36
CA LEU A 163 7.34 -6.17 -11.88
C LEU A 163 6.37 -6.94 -12.77
N ALA A 164 6.65 -8.24 -13.00
CA ALA A 164 5.70 -9.15 -13.62
C ALA A 164 4.44 -9.31 -12.75
N ALA A 165 3.31 -9.66 -13.37
CA ALA A 165 2.02 -9.77 -12.67
C ALA A 165 2.09 -10.75 -11.48
N GLY A 166 2.71 -11.92 -11.64
CA GLY A 166 2.90 -12.89 -10.57
C GLY A 166 3.75 -12.36 -9.40
N ALA A 167 4.79 -11.58 -9.69
CA ALA A 167 5.61 -10.95 -8.66
C ALA A 167 4.83 -9.87 -7.87
N ARG A 168 3.95 -9.11 -8.54
CA ARG A 168 3.06 -8.14 -7.88
C ARG A 168 2.04 -8.85 -6.99
N ALA A 169 1.43 -9.94 -7.50
CA ALA A 169 0.52 -10.77 -6.71
C ALA A 169 1.20 -11.32 -5.44
N LEU A 170 2.37 -11.94 -5.59
CA LEU A 170 3.13 -12.49 -4.46
C LEU A 170 3.54 -11.40 -3.44
N TYR A 171 3.94 -10.23 -3.92
CA TYR A 171 4.30 -9.10 -3.07
C TYR A 171 3.12 -8.60 -2.23
N VAL A 172 1.96 -8.41 -2.84
CA VAL A 172 0.73 -7.96 -2.17
C VAL A 172 0.24 -9.02 -1.18
N PHE A 173 0.27 -10.29 -1.56
CA PHE A 173 -0.08 -11.40 -0.67
C PHE A 173 0.86 -11.46 0.55
N GLY A 174 2.18 -11.31 0.31
CA GLY A 174 3.17 -11.23 1.39
C GLY A 174 2.94 -10.04 2.32
N ALA A 175 2.61 -8.87 1.77
CA ALA A 175 2.28 -7.69 2.57
C ALA A 175 1.08 -7.95 3.49
N PHE A 176 0.00 -8.53 2.96
CA PHE A 176 -1.18 -8.92 3.73
C PHE A 176 -0.84 -9.91 4.86
N VAL A 177 -0.19 -11.03 4.53
CA VAL A 177 0.11 -12.09 5.51
C VAL A 177 1.02 -11.59 6.64
N LEU A 178 1.96 -10.69 6.34
CA LEU A 178 2.90 -10.17 7.33
C LEU A 178 2.32 -9.04 8.19
N ALA A 179 1.35 -8.28 7.69
CA ALA A 179 0.70 -7.19 8.44
C ALA A 179 -0.49 -7.65 9.29
N ALA A 180 -1.28 -8.60 8.81
CA ALA A 180 -2.49 -9.08 9.47
C ALA A 180 -2.32 -9.52 10.94
N PRO A 181 -1.20 -10.11 11.40
CA PRO A 181 -1.02 -10.50 12.79
C PRO A 181 -1.18 -9.37 13.80
N ILE A 182 -0.86 -8.13 13.45
CA ILE A 182 -0.99 -6.99 14.37
C ILE A 182 -2.46 -6.75 14.74
N GLY A 183 -3.34 -6.66 13.74
CA GLY A 183 -4.77 -6.52 13.96
C GLY A 183 -5.38 -7.72 14.69
N LEU A 184 -4.97 -8.95 14.33
CA LEU A 184 -5.43 -10.16 14.98
C LEU A 184 -5.02 -10.22 16.47
N VAL A 185 -3.80 -9.81 16.80
CA VAL A 185 -3.36 -9.75 18.21
C VAL A 185 -4.25 -8.78 18.99
N LEU A 186 -4.52 -7.57 18.47
CA LEU A 186 -5.39 -6.61 19.14
C LEU A 186 -6.84 -7.11 19.28
N ALA A 187 -7.33 -7.87 18.31
CA ALA A 187 -8.66 -8.46 18.36
C ALA A 187 -8.79 -9.61 19.38
N LEU A 188 -7.72 -10.36 19.64
CA LEU A 188 -7.75 -11.57 20.46
C LEU A 188 -7.26 -11.39 21.90
N VAL A 189 -6.43 -10.37 22.16
CA VAL A 189 -5.95 -10.07 23.53
C VAL A 189 -7.11 -9.67 24.43
N GLN A 190 -7.11 -10.22 25.66
CA GLN A 190 -8.20 -10.09 26.63
C GLN A 190 -8.00 -8.94 27.64
N SER A 191 -7.03 -8.07 27.39
CA SER A 191 -6.76 -6.88 28.20
C SER A 191 -6.47 -5.68 27.29
N PRO A 192 -6.87 -4.45 27.70
CA PRO A 192 -6.52 -3.25 26.96
C PRO A 192 -4.99 -3.08 26.85
N ALA A 193 -4.48 -2.82 25.64
CA ALA A 193 -3.06 -2.63 25.40
C ALA A 193 -2.62 -1.17 25.53
N TYR A 194 -3.55 -0.22 25.32
CA TYR A 194 -3.24 1.21 25.24
C TYR A 194 -3.88 1.99 26.39
N SER A 195 -3.03 2.52 27.27
CA SER A 195 -3.48 3.19 28.51
C SER A 195 -4.25 4.48 28.25
N VAL A 196 -3.99 5.17 27.15
CA VAL A 196 -4.72 6.40 26.79
C VAL A 196 -6.21 6.12 26.59
N TYR A 197 -6.55 5.04 25.88
CA TYR A 197 -7.94 4.68 25.65
C TYR A 197 -8.58 3.96 26.84
N GLU A 198 -7.82 3.29 27.69
CA GLU A 198 -8.32 2.74 28.94
C GLU A 198 -8.83 3.86 29.88
N HIS A 199 -8.15 5.02 29.87
CA HIS A 199 -8.49 6.19 30.68
C HIS A 199 -9.20 7.30 29.87
N ALA A 200 -9.84 6.97 28.76
CA ALA A 200 -10.59 7.93 27.97
C ALA A 200 -11.64 8.67 28.82
N PRO A 201 -11.81 9.99 28.62
CA PRO A 201 -12.63 10.84 29.50
C PRO A 201 -14.12 10.46 29.50
N MET A 202 -14.57 9.80 28.43
CA MET A 202 -15.94 9.32 28.28
C MET A 202 -15.97 8.09 27.38
N ARG A 203 -16.83 7.13 27.68
CA ARG A 203 -17.08 5.98 26.82
C ARG A 203 -18.15 6.32 25.80
N LEU A 204 -17.71 6.48 24.54
CA LEU A 204 -18.65 6.72 23.44
C LEU A 204 -19.32 5.38 23.02
N TRP A 205 -20.55 5.48 22.61
CA TRP A 205 -21.38 4.39 22.06
C TRP A 205 -21.46 3.14 22.96
N GLY A 206 -21.23 3.28 24.25
CA GLY A 206 -21.31 2.20 25.24
C GLY A 206 -20.18 1.14 25.13
N LEU A 207 -19.12 1.43 24.37
CA LEU A 207 -18.00 0.51 24.20
C LEU A 207 -17.08 0.52 25.43
N SER A 208 -16.77 -0.66 26.00
CA SER A 208 -15.67 -0.78 26.95
C SER A 208 -14.32 -0.62 26.21
N SER A 209 -13.22 -0.32 26.94
CA SER A 209 -11.89 -0.20 26.33
C SER A 209 -11.45 -1.49 25.62
N LEU A 210 -11.80 -2.64 26.17
CA LEU A 210 -11.50 -3.93 25.54
C LEU A 210 -12.34 -4.16 24.28
N ALA A 211 -13.66 -3.89 24.33
CA ALA A 211 -14.51 -4.04 23.16
C ALA A 211 -14.12 -3.08 22.03
N ASP A 212 -13.73 -1.86 22.35
CA ASP A 212 -13.20 -0.87 21.41
C ASP A 212 -11.91 -1.36 20.75
N GLN A 213 -10.97 -1.89 21.56
CA GLN A 213 -9.73 -2.48 21.02
C GLN A 213 -9.99 -3.68 20.10
N GLN A 214 -10.85 -4.60 20.53
CA GLN A 214 -11.17 -5.78 19.74
C GLN A 214 -11.85 -5.40 18.42
N LEU A 215 -12.78 -4.44 18.47
CA LEU A 215 -13.40 -3.88 17.25
C LEU A 215 -12.36 -3.24 16.34
N GLY A 216 -11.43 -2.47 16.89
CA GLY A 216 -10.33 -1.88 16.16
C GLY A 216 -9.43 -2.91 15.48
N GLY A 217 -9.04 -3.96 16.22
CA GLY A 217 -8.25 -5.06 15.67
C GLY A 217 -8.96 -5.81 14.54
N VAL A 218 -10.26 -6.10 14.70
CA VAL A 218 -11.09 -6.73 13.65
C VAL A 218 -11.22 -5.81 12.43
N THR A 219 -11.46 -4.51 12.65
CA THR A 219 -11.57 -3.51 11.57
C THR A 219 -10.29 -3.46 10.77
N MET A 220 -9.14 -3.37 11.43
CA MET A 220 -7.83 -3.31 10.81
C MET A 220 -7.50 -4.56 10.01
N ALA A 221 -7.66 -5.77 10.61
CA ALA A 221 -7.38 -7.03 9.93
C ALA A 221 -8.38 -7.31 8.79
N GLY A 222 -9.66 -6.98 8.98
CA GLY A 222 -10.73 -7.18 8.00
C GLY A 222 -10.57 -6.26 6.79
N GLU A 223 -10.22 -5.01 7.02
CA GLU A 223 -9.98 -4.05 5.96
C GLU A 223 -8.76 -4.47 5.11
N GLN A 224 -7.65 -4.80 5.77
CA GLN A 224 -6.46 -5.31 5.08
C GLN A 224 -6.78 -6.57 4.26
N ALA A 225 -7.59 -7.49 4.81
CA ALA A 225 -8.03 -8.67 4.07
C ALA A 225 -8.79 -8.27 2.79
N VAL A 226 -9.69 -7.30 2.86
CA VAL A 226 -10.48 -6.89 1.69
C VAL A 226 -9.62 -6.19 0.64
N VAL A 227 -8.82 -5.19 1.04
CA VAL A 227 -8.05 -4.36 0.10
C VAL A 227 -6.90 -5.14 -0.54
N PHE A 228 -6.07 -5.78 0.27
CA PHE A 228 -4.93 -6.53 -0.26
C PHE A 228 -5.37 -7.76 -1.05
N PHE A 229 -6.43 -8.45 -0.60
CA PHE A 229 -6.96 -9.60 -1.34
C PHE A 229 -7.56 -9.19 -2.68
N ALA A 230 -8.28 -8.08 -2.76
CA ALA A 230 -8.81 -7.58 -4.03
C ALA A 230 -7.68 -7.26 -5.02
N VAL A 231 -6.61 -6.58 -4.57
CA VAL A 231 -5.45 -6.26 -5.40
C VAL A 231 -4.65 -7.52 -5.76
N PHE A 232 -4.53 -8.48 -4.83
CA PHE A 232 -3.92 -9.79 -5.09
C PHE A 232 -4.68 -10.53 -6.19
N VAL A 233 -6.00 -10.65 -6.08
CA VAL A 233 -6.84 -11.33 -7.09
C VAL A 233 -6.69 -10.68 -8.46
N PHE A 234 -6.70 -9.34 -8.51
CA PHE A 234 -6.48 -8.61 -9.77
C PHE A 234 -5.15 -9.00 -10.45
N TRP A 235 -4.04 -8.98 -9.72
CA TRP A 235 -2.74 -9.31 -10.28
C TRP A 235 -2.56 -10.80 -10.54
N PHE A 236 -3.19 -11.66 -9.73
CA PHE A 236 -3.16 -13.10 -9.92
C PHE A 236 -3.92 -13.53 -11.19
N LEU A 237 -5.12 -13.00 -11.42
CA LEU A 237 -5.87 -13.24 -12.64
C LEU A 237 -5.10 -12.73 -13.87
N ARG A 238 -4.45 -11.60 -13.77
CA ARG A 238 -3.60 -11.07 -14.83
C ARG A 238 -2.39 -11.96 -15.10
N PHE A 239 -1.78 -12.51 -14.06
CA PHE A 239 -0.71 -13.50 -14.20
C PHE A 239 -1.19 -14.75 -14.93
N LEU A 240 -2.35 -15.30 -14.59
CA LEU A 240 -2.92 -16.47 -15.29
C LEU A 240 -3.17 -16.17 -16.77
N ALA A 241 -3.76 -15.03 -17.08
CA ALA A 241 -4.00 -14.61 -18.46
C ALA A 241 -2.68 -14.45 -19.26
N GLU A 242 -1.60 -13.96 -18.63
CA GLU A 242 -0.28 -13.88 -19.26
C GLU A 242 0.30 -15.26 -19.56
N GLN A 243 0.03 -16.29 -18.73
CA GLN A 243 0.47 -17.68 -18.96
C GLN A 243 -0.31 -18.35 -20.10
N GLU A 244 -1.61 -18.14 -20.19
CA GLU A 244 -2.44 -18.70 -21.26
C GLU A 244 -2.06 -18.18 -22.66
N HIS A 245 -1.49 -16.98 -22.74
CA HIS A 245 -1.09 -16.36 -24.00
C HIS A 245 0.40 -16.54 -24.33
N ALA A 246 1.16 -17.24 -23.46
CA ALA A 246 2.54 -17.61 -23.78
C ALA A 246 2.53 -18.66 -24.90
N PRO A 247 3.23 -18.45 -26.05
CA PRO A 247 3.27 -19.45 -27.12
C PRO A 247 3.92 -20.74 -26.61
N ASP A 248 3.36 -21.90 -27.01
CA ASP A 248 3.97 -23.23 -26.79
C ASP A 248 5.25 -23.38 -27.66
N ASP A 249 6.29 -22.64 -27.33
CA ASP A 249 7.54 -22.58 -28.09
C ASP A 249 8.48 -23.79 -27.84
N GLU A 250 8.09 -24.72 -26.95
CA GLU A 250 8.90 -25.90 -26.62
C GLU A 250 8.55 -27.19 -27.41
N SER A 251 7.52 -27.20 -28.28
CA SER A 251 7.14 -28.42 -28.97
C SER A 251 7.73 -28.61 -30.39
N GLN A 252 8.56 -27.67 -30.90
CA GLN A 252 9.15 -27.79 -32.24
C GLN A 252 10.65 -28.11 -32.28
N GLY A 253 11.26 -28.47 -31.16
CA GLY A 253 12.71 -28.71 -31.01
C GLY A 253 13.19 -30.15 -31.12
N VAL A 254 12.34 -31.15 -31.49
CA VAL A 254 12.78 -32.54 -31.70
C VAL A 254 12.38 -33.01 -33.09
N GLY A 255 13.06 -32.51 -34.08
CA GLY A 255 13.11 -33.16 -35.40
C GLY A 255 14.03 -34.38 -35.33
N PRO A 256 13.64 -35.57 -35.90
CA PRO A 256 14.50 -36.74 -35.87
C PRO A 256 15.68 -36.54 -36.84
N SER A 257 16.83 -36.20 -36.25
CA SER A 257 18.12 -36.30 -36.92
C SER A 257 18.47 -37.79 -37.10
N GLY A 258 18.39 -38.31 -38.31
CA GLY A 258 18.85 -39.66 -38.55
C GLY A 258 18.54 -40.24 -39.94
N GLN A 259 19.07 -39.67 -41.02
CA GLN A 259 19.35 -40.43 -42.21
C GLN A 259 20.71 -40.05 -42.77
N THR A 260 21.69 -40.82 -42.36
CA THR A 260 23.02 -40.90 -43.02
C THR A 260 22.85 -41.50 -44.40
N SER A 261 22.84 -40.67 -45.46
CA SER A 261 22.97 -41.11 -46.86
C SER A 261 24.42 -41.43 -47.11
N VAL A 262 24.70 -42.75 -47.20
CA VAL A 262 25.94 -43.29 -47.73
C VAL A 262 25.95 -43.04 -49.25
N LYS A 263 26.72 -42.06 -49.73
CA LYS A 263 27.04 -41.90 -51.15
C LYS A 263 28.15 -42.83 -51.49
N ASN A 264 27.78 -43.94 -52.17
CA ASN A 264 28.66 -44.79 -52.97
C ASN A 264 29.33 -43.97 -54.11
N LYS A 265 30.63 -44.01 -54.12
CA LYS A 265 31.46 -43.47 -55.20
C LYS A 265 31.77 -44.57 -56.20
N PRO A 266 31.39 -44.49 -57.49
CA PRO A 266 31.94 -45.42 -58.52
C PRO A 266 33.27 -44.89 -59.00
N GLY A 267 34.27 -45.78 -58.95
CA GLY A 267 35.54 -45.52 -59.57
C GLY A 267 35.45 -45.82 -61.09
N SER A 268 36.21 -45.14 -61.84
CA SER A 268 36.74 -45.50 -63.14
C SER A 268 37.79 -44.45 -63.46
N GLY A 269 38.96 -44.76 -63.77
CA GLY A 269 39.44 -45.65 -64.85
C GLY A 269 39.93 -44.77 -65.97
N GLN A 270 41.18 -44.42 -65.92
CA GLN A 270 42.16 -44.74 -66.93
C GLN A 270 42.02 -44.12 -68.33
N LYS A 271 43.16 -43.60 -68.77
CA LYS A 271 43.71 -43.36 -70.11
C LYS A 271 43.59 -41.95 -70.64
N ALA A 272 44.58 -41.29 -71.11
CA ALA A 272 45.85 -41.51 -71.76
C ALA A 272 46.69 -40.24 -71.57
#